data_a990827d658549987042ba66b176b31e
#
_entry.id   a990827d658549987042ba66b176b31e
#
_cell.length_a   1.000
_cell.length_b   1.000
_cell.length_c   1.000
_cell.angle_alpha   90.00
_cell.angle_beta   90.00
_cell.angle_gamma   90.00
#
_symmetry.space_group_name_H-M   'P 1'
#
loop_
_entity.id
_entity.type
_entity.pdbx_description
1 polymer ?
#
loop_
_entity_poly.entity_id
_entity_poly.type
_entity_poly.pdbx_seq_one_letter_code
_entity_poly.pdbx_strand_id
1 'polypeptide(L)'
;ALVAGLATGGGHFIAPYISYELTSVLAALLGFAASYLFLLVWTPTTPEEYRSETSADDKPDTERIVLALLPYVLVVVMIGITKLWKIGIDLSKVLSGTDIKIPWPGVHGRLLTESGEASSSAIYTLQTLSNPGTWIFLTALVVTLVYSRRSSGGLFRVSTRRMLRALPETIYTLRMSILTIATVMALAYVMNFSGQTSAVGAALATTGAVFAFVSPSLGWLGTAVAGSATSA
;
A
#
# COMPACT_ATOMS: atom_id res chain seq x y z
N ALA A 1 1.71 12.02 -21.86
CA ALA A 1 2.69 11.92 -20.75
C ALA A 1 2.69 13.22 -19.92
N LEU A 2 2.85 14.41 -20.50
CA LEU A 2 3.03 15.68 -19.80
C LEU A 2 1.79 16.05 -18.96
N VAL A 3 0.59 15.96 -19.53
CA VAL A 3 -0.68 16.22 -18.82
C VAL A 3 -0.86 15.28 -17.64
N ALA A 4 -0.63 13.98 -17.85
CA ALA A 4 -0.71 13.00 -16.77
C ALA A 4 0.31 13.30 -15.66
N GLY A 5 1.55 13.60 -16.01
CA GLY A 5 2.61 13.93 -15.06
C GLY A 5 2.31 15.18 -14.24
N LEU A 6 1.88 16.27 -14.88
CA LEU A 6 1.51 17.50 -14.19
C LEU A 6 0.29 17.33 -13.27
N ALA A 7 -0.73 16.62 -13.75
CA ALA A 7 -1.94 16.37 -12.94
C ALA A 7 -1.65 15.45 -11.76
N THR A 8 -0.84 14.41 -11.94
CA THR A 8 -0.43 13.52 -10.83
C THR A 8 0.47 14.26 -9.84
N GLY A 9 1.44 15.06 -10.33
CA GLY A 9 2.32 15.89 -9.48
C GLY A 9 1.53 16.93 -8.69
N GLY A 10 0.61 17.65 -9.32
CA GLY A 10 -0.30 18.57 -8.66
C GLY A 10 -1.21 17.86 -7.64
N GLY A 11 -1.65 16.65 -7.98
CA GLY A 11 -2.41 15.79 -7.09
C GLY A 11 -1.62 15.44 -5.82
N HIS A 12 -0.35 15.08 -5.92
CA HIS A 12 0.51 14.83 -4.75
C HIS A 12 0.73 16.07 -3.88
N PHE A 13 0.69 17.27 -4.48
CA PHE A 13 0.80 18.51 -3.73
C PHE A 13 -0.49 18.84 -2.96
N ILE A 14 -1.66 18.59 -3.56
CA ILE A 14 -2.97 18.96 -2.98
C ILE A 14 -3.53 17.86 -2.06
N ALA A 15 -3.37 16.60 -2.43
CA ALA A 15 -3.99 15.47 -1.74
C ALA A 15 -3.61 15.33 -0.24
N PRO A 16 -2.39 15.67 0.23
CA PRO A 16 -2.05 15.62 1.65
C PRO A 16 -2.92 16.53 2.54
N TYR A 17 -3.44 17.65 1.98
CA TYR A 17 -4.36 18.52 2.69
C TYR A 17 -5.75 17.90 2.90
N ILE A 18 -6.10 16.90 2.08
CA ILE A 18 -7.35 16.15 2.19
C ILE A 18 -7.11 14.90 3.05
N SER A 19 -6.16 14.06 2.66
CA SER A 19 -5.73 12.88 3.40
C SER A 19 -4.31 12.49 2.98
N TYR A 20 -3.37 12.52 3.91
CA TYR A 20 -2.00 12.08 3.64
C TYR A 20 -1.91 10.58 3.31
N GLU A 21 -2.78 9.77 3.90
CA GLU A 21 -2.82 8.32 3.69
C GLU A 21 -3.33 7.92 2.29
N LEU A 22 -4.23 8.72 1.73
CA LEU A 22 -4.82 8.49 0.41
C LEU A 22 -4.16 9.35 -0.69
N THR A 23 -3.06 10.04 -0.38
CA THR A 23 -2.39 10.95 -1.31
C THR A 23 -2.12 10.33 -2.66
N SER A 24 -1.51 9.14 -2.70
CA SER A 24 -1.17 8.47 -3.96
C SER A 24 -2.40 8.04 -4.76
N VAL A 25 -3.47 7.62 -4.08
CA VAL A 25 -4.73 7.23 -4.74
C VAL A 25 -5.41 8.45 -5.36
N LEU A 26 -5.52 9.54 -4.59
CA LEU A 26 -6.12 10.79 -5.06
C LEU A 26 -5.31 11.40 -6.22
N ALA A 27 -3.98 11.40 -6.11
CA ALA A 27 -3.10 11.87 -7.17
C ALA A 27 -3.23 11.03 -8.45
N ALA A 28 -3.29 9.70 -8.33
CA ALA A 28 -3.49 8.81 -9.46
C ALA A 28 -4.86 9.02 -10.13
N LEU A 29 -5.92 9.18 -9.35
CA LEU A 29 -7.26 9.48 -9.87
C LEU A 29 -7.31 10.81 -10.60
N LEU A 30 -6.67 11.85 -10.07
CA LEU A 30 -6.56 13.16 -10.74
C LEU A 30 -5.77 13.05 -12.04
N GLY A 31 -4.64 12.33 -12.03
CA GLY A 31 -3.84 12.07 -13.23
C GLY A 31 -4.63 11.31 -14.30
N PHE A 32 -5.40 10.31 -13.89
CA PHE A 32 -6.27 9.54 -14.80
C PHE A 32 -7.39 10.42 -15.37
N ALA A 33 -8.11 11.15 -14.52
CA ALA A 33 -9.21 12.02 -14.94
C ALA A 33 -8.72 13.12 -15.90
N ALA A 34 -7.61 13.77 -15.57
CA ALA A 34 -7.00 14.79 -16.44
C ALA A 34 -6.56 14.22 -17.79
N SER A 35 -5.96 13.02 -17.78
CA SER A 35 -5.57 12.34 -19.02
C SER A 35 -6.78 11.96 -19.87
N TYR A 36 -7.82 11.43 -19.24
CA TYR A 36 -9.06 11.07 -19.92
C TYR A 36 -9.73 12.30 -20.56
N LEU A 37 -9.91 13.39 -19.79
CA LEU A 37 -10.48 14.64 -20.30
C LEU A 37 -9.64 15.24 -21.43
N PHE A 38 -8.31 15.19 -21.31
CA PHE A 38 -7.42 15.66 -22.36
C PHE A 38 -7.59 14.86 -23.65
N LEU A 39 -7.70 13.53 -23.56
CA LEU A 39 -7.89 12.66 -24.73
C LEU A 39 -9.27 12.78 -25.39
N LEU A 40 -10.28 13.36 -24.71
CA LEU A 40 -11.55 13.71 -25.35
C LEU A 40 -11.39 14.86 -26.35
N VAL A 41 -10.42 15.76 -26.12
CA VAL A 41 -10.19 16.94 -26.95
C VAL A 41 -9.04 16.72 -27.93
N TRP A 42 -8.02 15.96 -27.51
CA TRP A 42 -6.82 15.73 -28.28
C TRP A 42 -6.65 14.26 -28.66
N THR A 43 -6.58 13.99 -29.97
CA THR A 43 -6.32 12.65 -30.49
C THR A 43 -4.84 12.50 -30.82
N PRO A 44 -4.13 11.51 -30.27
CA PRO A 44 -2.72 11.29 -30.56
C PRO A 44 -2.52 10.88 -32.02
N THR A 45 -1.56 11.51 -32.69
CA THR A 45 -1.11 11.10 -34.04
C THR A 45 -0.18 9.90 -33.87
N THR A 46 -0.74 8.72 -33.76
CA THR A 46 0.05 7.49 -33.66
C THR A 46 0.34 6.96 -35.06
N PRO A 47 1.63 6.69 -35.42
CA PRO A 47 1.96 6.03 -36.67
C PRO A 47 1.20 4.70 -36.81
N GLU A 48 0.84 4.33 -38.04
CA GLU A 48 0.04 3.11 -38.30
C GLU A 48 0.69 1.85 -37.78
N GLU A 49 2.02 1.79 -37.78
CA GLU A 49 2.83 0.70 -37.24
C GLU A 49 2.55 0.39 -35.75
N TYR A 50 2.13 1.40 -34.97
CA TYR A 50 1.81 1.28 -33.53
C TYR A 50 0.30 1.36 -33.25
N ARG A 51 -0.52 1.41 -34.28
CA ARG A 51 -1.97 1.31 -34.12
C ARG A 51 -2.35 -0.16 -33.96
N SER A 52 -2.87 -0.50 -32.80
CA SER A 52 -3.56 -1.77 -32.63
C SER A 52 -4.75 -1.80 -33.60
N GLU A 53 -4.83 -2.78 -34.48
CA GLU A 53 -6.02 -3.06 -35.28
C GLU A 53 -7.14 -3.53 -34.37
N THR A 54 -7.67 -2.62 -33.58
CA THR A 54 -8.86 -2.91 -32.77
C THR A 54 -10.04 -2.83 -33.74
N SER A 55 -10.48 -3.97 -34.22
CA SER A 55 -11.71 -4.08 -35.00
C SER A 55 -12.85 -3.44 -34.21
N ALA A 56 -13.73 -2.71 -34.90
CA ALA A 56 -14.88 -2.06 -34.27
C ALA A 56 -15.80 -3.06 -33.51
N ASP A 57 -15.68 -4.34 -33.84
CA ASP A 57 -16.38 -5.48 -33.20
C ASP A 57 -15.78 -5.90 -31.85
N ASP A 58 -14.58 -5.40 -31.49
CA ASP A 58 -13.85 -5.79 -30.28
C ASP A 58 -14.01 -4.78 -29.11
N LYS A 59 -15.11 -3.99 -29.15
CA LYS A 59 -15.44 -3.11 -28.01
C LYS A 59 -15.75 -3.99 -26.80
N PRO A 60 -15.03 -3.82 -25.68
CA PRO A 60 -15.29 -4.61 -24.49
C PRO A 60 -16.71 -4.35 -24.00
N ASP A 61 -17.46 -5.43 -23.79
CA ASP A 61 -18.79 -5.38 -23.17
C ASP A 61 -18.68 -4.74 -21.76
N THR A 62 -19.75 -4.07 -21.35
CA THR A 62 -19.84 -3.43 -20.02
C THR A 62 -19.52 -4.40 -18.89
N GLU A 63 -19.96 -5.66 -18.99
CA GLU A 63 -19.63 -6.71 -18.03
C GLU A 63 -18.11 -6.96 -17.95
N ARG A 64 -17.46 -6.97 -19.11
CA ARG A 64 -16.00 -7.17 -19.23
C ARG A 64 -15.21 -6.05 -18.55
N ILE A 65 -15.64 -4.80 -18.77
CA ILE A 65 -15.03 -3.61 -18.13
C ILE A 65 -15.23 -3.67 -16.60
N VAL A 66 -16.46 -3.94 -16.16
CA VAL A 66 -16.78 -4.00 -14.73
C VAL A 66 -15.99 -5.11 -14.04
N LEU A 67 -15.91 -6.30 -14.62
CA LEU A 67 -15.13 -7.40 -14.06
C LEU A 67 -13.63 -7.09 -14.05
N ALA A 68 -13.10 -6.45 -15.09
CA ALA A 68 -11.68 -6.08 -15.13
C ALA A 68 -11.31 -5.04 -14.06
N LEU A 69 -12.20 -4.08 -13.79
CA LEU A 69 -11.97 -3.03 -12.79
C LEU A 69 -12.31 -3.46 -11.36
N LEU A 70 -13.13 -4.51 -11.21
CA LEU A 70 -13.63 -4.98 -9.91
C LEU A 70 -12.55 -5.16 -8.82
N PRO A 71 -11.40 -5.83 -9.08
CA PRO A 71 -10.38 -6.01 -8.05
C PRO A 71 -9.83 -4.68 -7.54
N TYR A 72 -9.57 -3.74 -8.45
CA TYR A 72 -9.00 -2.43 -8.11
C TYR A 72 -9.98 -1.59 -7.31
N VAL A 73 -11.23 -1.51 -7.77
CA VAL A 73 -12.29 -0.75 -7.08
C VAL A 73 -12.53 -1.33 -5.69
N LEU A 74 -12.62 -2.66 -5.56
CA LEU A 74 -12.84 -3.30 -4.27
C LEU A 74 -11.68 -3.05 -3.30
N VAL A 75 -10.41 -3.14 -3.74
CA VAL A 75 -9.26 -2.81 -2.88
C VAL A 75 -9.34 -1.37 -2.41
N VAL A 76 -9.59 -0.42 -3.31
CA VAL A 76 -9.68 1.00 -2.97
C VAL A 76 -10.83 1.26 -1.99
N VAL A 77 -11.99 0.67 -2.22
CA VAL A 77 -13.17 0.82 -1.34
C VAL A 77 -12.90 0.19 0.03
N MET A 78 -12.38 -1.03 0.08
CA MET A 78 -12.10 -1.74 1.33
C MET A 78 -11.06 -1.00 2.18
N ILE A 79 -9.96 -0.56 1.58
CA ILE A 79 -8.94 0.21 2.30
C ILE A 79 -9.48 1.61 2.64
N GLY A 80 -10.22 2.25 1.72
CA GLY A 80 -10.82 3.56 1.94
C GLY A 80 -11.76 3.59 3.15
N ILE A 81 -12.61 2.57 3.30
CA ILE A 81 -13.53 2.45 4.44
C ILE A 81 -12.76 2.38 5.77
N THR A 82 -11.61 1.69 5.82
CA THR A 82 -10.81 1.59 7.05
C THR A 82 -10.15 2.93 7.43
N LYS A 83 -10.10 3.91 6.51
CA LYS A 83 -9.42 5.20 6.66
C LYS A 83 -10.39 6.41 6.76
N LEU A 84 -11.66 6.15 7.05
CA LEU A 84 -12.70 7.20 7.17
C LEU A 84 -12.67 7.98 8.50
N TRP A 85 -11.56 7.94 9.24
CA TRP A 85 -11.44 8.60 10.53
C TRP A 85 -11.72 10.12 10.50
N LYS A 86 -11.45 10.80 9.37
CA LYS A 86 -11.77 12.23 9.21
C LYS A 86 -13.28 12.54 9.21
N ILE A 87 -14.11 11.54 8.95
CA ILE A 87 -15.58 11.66 8.97
C ILE A 87 -16.13 11.23 10.36
N GLY A 88 -15.24 11.06 11.35
CA GLY A 88 -15.65 10.68 12.72
C GLY A 88 -15.80 9.17 12.94
N ILE A 89 -15.53 8.34 11.93
CA ILE A 89 -15.58 6.88 12.03
C ILE A 89 -14.15 6.35 12.07
N ASP A 90 -13.57 6.23 13.26
CA ASP A 90 -12.23 5.65 13.44
C ASP A 90 -12.31 4.13 13.46
N LEU A 91 -12.56 3.54 12.29
CA LEU A 91 -12.68 2.10 12.14
C LEU A 91 -11.35 1.40 12.45
N SER A 92 -10.22 2.03 12.14
CA SER A 92 -8.89 1.50 12.51
C SER A 92 -8.74 1.34 14.02
N LYS A 93 -9.23 2.31 14.80
CA LYS A 93 -9.22 2.26 16.27
C LYS A 93 -10.15 1.18 16.81
N VAL A 94 -11.32 1.02 16.23
CA VAL A 94 -12.26 -0.05 16.60
C VAL A 94 -11.66 -1.42 16.26
N LEU A 95 -11.06 -1.57 15.08
CA LEU A 95 -10.44 -2.80 14.62
C LEU A 95 -9.14 -3.12 15.38
N SER A 96 -8.42 -2.13 15.91
CA SER A 96 -7.25 -2.36 16.75
C SER A 96 -7.59 -3.09 18.08
N GLY A 97 -8.87 -3.09 18.48
CA GLY A 97 -9.36 -3.93 19.58
C GLY A 97 -9.23 -5.45 19.33
N THR A 98 -9.05 -5.85 18.07
CA THR A 98 -8.82 -7.25 17.69
C THR A 98 -7.33 -7.63 17.67
N ASP A 99 -6.43 -6.67 17.88
CA ASP A 99 -4.98 -6.88 17.81
C ASP A 99 -4.49 -7.66 19.02
N ILE A 100 -3.61 -8.61 18.77
CA ILE A 100 -3.06 -9.49 19.82
C ILE A 100 -1.69 -8.91 20.23
N LYS A 101 -1.59 -8.53 21.51
CA LYS A 101 -0.33 -8.05 22.08
C LYS A 101 0.48 -9.22 22.62
N ILE A 102 1.65 -9.45 22.03
CA ILE A 102 2.55 -10.53 22.39
C ILE A 102 3.81 -9.93 23.01
N PRO A 103 4.01 -10.07 24.35
CA PRO A 103 5.22 -9.60 24.99
C PRO A 103 6.41 -10.44 24.52
N TRP A 104 7.54 -9.80 24.18
CA TRP A 104 8.75 -10.50 23.77
C TRP A 104 9.34 -11.32 24.93
N PRO A 105 9.48 -12.63 24.78
CA PRO A 105 10.04 -13.47 25.83
C PRO A 105 11.45 -13.02 26.22
N GLY A 106 11.71 -12.86 27.52
CA GLY A 106 13.01 -12.46 28.05
C GLY A 106 13.39 -10.99 27.91
N VAL A 107 12.64 -10.18 27.16
CA VAL A 107 12.88 -8.74 26.94
C VAL A 107 11.82 -7.88 27.65
N HIS A 108 10.58 -8.32 27.64
CA HIS A 108 9.47 -7.60 28.28
C HIS A 108 9.71 -7.42 29.78
N GLY A 109 9.54 -6.20 30.27
CA GLY A 109 9.80 -5.81 31.67
C GLY A 109 11.29 -5.61 32.01
N ARG A 110 12.23 -5.96 31.12
CA ARG A 110 13.68 -5.72 31.32
C ARG A 110 14.20 -4.54 30.51
N LEU A 111 13.52 -4.22 29.41
CA LEU A 111 13.83 -3.04 28.61
C LEU A 111 13.10 -1.84 29.22
N LEU A 112 13.86 -0.92 29.81
CA LEU A 112 13.34 0.28 30.44
C LEU A 112 13.57 1.48 29.53
N THR A 113 12.67 2.45 29.58
CA THR A 113 12.84 3.79 29.00
C THR A 113 13.76 4.61 29.88
N GLU A 114 14.19 5.78 29.41
CA GLU A 114 14.98 6.74 30.21
C GLU A 114 14.25 7.18 31.51
N SER A 115 12.93 7.13 31.52
CA SER A 115 12.09 7.39 32.71
C SER A 115 11.99 6.19 33.66
N GLY A 116 12.61 5.06 33.35
CA GLY A 116 12.53 3.83 34.17
C GLY A 116 11.27 2.99 34.00
N GLU A 117 10.40 3.36 33.06
CA GLU A 117 9.20 2.59 32.75
C GLU A 117 9.49 1.47 31.72
N ALA A 118 8.68 0.40 31.75
CA ALA A 118 8.81 -0.68 30.78
C ALA A 118 8.56 -0.17 29.35
N SER A 119 9.52 -0.38 28.45
CA SER A 119 9.41 0.05 27.06
C SER A 119 8.27 -0.68 26.35
N SER A 120 7.39 0.08 25.69
CA SER A 120 6.33 -0.46 24.82
C SER A 120 6.88 -1.20 23.60
N SER A 121 8.13 -0.91 23.19
CA SER A 121 8.80 -1.62 22.10
C SER A 121 9.03 -3.10 22.40
N ALA A 122 9.00 -3.50 23.67
CA ALA A 122 9.11 -4.88 24.11
C ALA A 122 7.81 -5.70 23.94
N ILE A 123 6.79 -5.13 23.31
CA ILE A 123 5.52 -5.79 23.00
C ILE A 123 5.32 -5.79 21.48
N TYR A 124 5.24 -6.98 20.89
CA TYR A 124 4.85 -7.12 19.49
C TYR A 124 3.33 -7.10 19.38
N THR A 125 2.80 -6.22 18.53
CA THR A 125 1.37 -6.15 18.25
C THR A 125 1.08 -6.87 16.95
N LEU A 126 0.50 -8.06 17.04
CA LEU A 126 0.01 -8.80 15.88
C LEU A 126 -1.31 -8.16 15.43
N GLN A 127 -1.20 -7.32 14.42
CA GLN A 127 -2.35 -6.68 13.80
C GLN A 127 -3.16 -7.71 13.00
N THR A 128 -4.42 -7.89 13.35
CA THR A 128 -5.34 -8.83 12.67
C THR A 128 -6.22 -8.09 11.66
N LEU A 129 -7.36 -7.56 12.09
CA LEU A 129 -8.26 -6.79 11.22
C LEU A 129 -7.82 -5.33 11.02
N SER A 130 -6.94 -4.81 11.85
CA SER A 130 -6.34 -3.49 11.67
C SER A 130 -5.28 -3.46 10.56
N ASN A 131 -4.77 -4.63 10.13
CA ASN A 131 -3.76 -4.74 9.07
C ASN A 131 -4.38 -4.61 7.68
N PRO A 132 -3.88 -3.71 6.82
CA PRO A 132 -4.39 -3.58 5.44
C PRO A 132 -4.20 -4.85 4.61
N GLY A 133 -3.20 -5.69 4.91
CA GLY A 133 -2.99 -6.98 4.24
C GLY A 133 -4.18 -7.94 4.41
N THR A 134 -4.83 -7.93 5.58
CA THR A 134 -6.05 -8.73 5.83
C THR A 134 -7.18 -8.30 4.90
N TRP A 135 -7.37 -7.00 4.68
CA TRP A 135 -8.39 -6.48 3.78
C TRP A 135 -8.10 -6.79 2.31
N ILE A 136 -6.83 -6.74 1.90
CA ILE A 136 -6.41 -7.17 0.56
C ILE A 136 -6.72 -8.65 0.36
N PHE A 137 -6.42 -9.50 1.35
CA PHE A 137 -6.72 -10.92 1.29
C PHE A 137 -8.24 -11.19 1.21
N LEU A 138 -9.04 -10.51 2.03
CA LEU A 138 -10.51 -10.59 1.98
C LEU A 138 -11.05 -10.13 0.62
N THR A 139 -10.49 -9.06 0.07
CA THR A 139 -10.85 -8.59 -1.28
C THR A 139 -10.56 -9.66 -2.33
N ALA A 140 -9.41 -10.33 -2.26
CA ALA A 140 -9.08 -11.41 -3.18
C ALA A 140 -10.06 -12.60 -3.08
N LEU A 141 -10.56 -12.92 -1.88
CA LEU A 141 -11.61 -13.92 -1.68
C LEU A 141 -12.93 -13.49 -2.34
N VAL A 142 -13.35 -12.25 -2.14
CA VAL A 142 -14.58 -11.71 -2.73
C VAL A 142 -14.48 -11.70 -4.26
N VAL A 143 -13.37 -11.22 -4.83
CA VAL A 143 -13.10 -11.22 -6.28
C VAL A 143 -13.17 -12.64 -6.82
N THR A 144 -12.54 -13.60 -6.16
CA THR A 144 -12.58 -15.01 -6.56
C THR A 144 -14.01 -15.57 -6.56
N LEU A 145 -14.80 -15.22 -5.56
CA LEU A 145 -16.20 -15.62 -5.47
C LEU A 145 -17.04 -15.04 -6.62
N VAL A 146 -16.82 -13.76 -6.95
CA VAL A 146 -17.49 -13.11 -8.08
C VAL A 146 -17.09 -13.75 -9.40
N TYR A 147 -15.79 -13.96 -9.61
CA TYR A 147 -15.26 -14.57 -10.84
C TYR A 147 -15.64 -16.05 -11.00
N SER A 148 -15.94 -16.74 -9.91
CA SER A 148 -16.44 -18.13 -9.97
C SER A 148 -17.89 -18.18 -10.47
N ARG A 149 -18.66 -17.07 -10.28
CA ARG A 149 -20.07 -16.99 -10.66
C ARG A 149 -20.31 -16.22 -11.95
N ARG A 150 -19.48 -15.21 -12.23
CA ARG A 150 -19.55 -14.37 -13.43
C ARG A 150 -18.21 -14.32 -14.12
N SER A 151 -18.12 -14.81 -15.34
CA SER A 151 -16.86 -15.01 -16.04
C SER A 151 -16.75 -14.33 -17.40
N SER A 152 -17.79 -13.60 -17.83
CA SER A 152 -17.82 -12.96 -19.16
C SER A 152 -17.25 -13.87 -20.27
N GLY A 153 -17.99 -14.93 -20.58
CA GLY A 153 -17.56 -15.90 -21.60
C GLY A 153 -16.37 -16.79 -21.21
N GLY A 154 -16.01 -16.85 -19.92
CA GLY A 154 -14.91 -17.68 -19.43
C GLY A 154 -13.58 -16.93 -19.27
N LEU A 155 -13.49 -15.66 -19.69
CA LEU A 155 -12.26 -14.87 -19.66
C LEU A 155 -11.72 -14.68 -18.21
N PHE A 156 -12.63 -14.46 -17.24
CA PHE A 156 -12.29 -14.25 -15.82
C PHE A 156 -12.55 -15.48 -14.95
N ARG A 157 -12.64 -16.68 -15.56
CA ARG A 157 -13.00 -17.89 -14.82
C ARG A 157 -11.89 -18.30 -13.84
N VAL A 158 -12.14 -18.07 -12.56
CA VAL A 158 -11.26 -18.50 -11.46
C VAL A 158 -12.02 -19.48 -10.58
N SER A 159 -11.42 -20.66 -10.36
CA SER A 159 -11.95 -21.65 -9.41
C SER A 159 -11.36 -21.41 -8.03
N THR A 160 -12.18 -21.49 -6.98
CA THR A 160 -11.74 -21.45 -5.57
C THR A 160 -10.63 -22.46 -5.28
N ARG A 161 -10.69 -23.66 -5.90
CA ARG A 161 -9.66 -24.68 -5.77
C ARG A 161 -8.32 -24.20 -6.36
N ARG A 162 -8.33 -23.47 -7.49
CA ARG A 162 -7.12 -22.92 -8.10
C ARG A 162 -6.53 -21.82 -7.23
N MET A 163 -7.36 -20.97 -6.66
CA MET A 163 -6.92 -19.93 -5.71
C MET A 163 -6.25 -20.55 -4.47
N LEU A 164 -6.87 -21.57 -3.85
CA LEU A 164 -6.28 -22.24 -2.69
C LEU A 164 -4.93 -22.90 -2.99
N ARG A 165 -4.76 -23.43 -4.23
CA ARG A 165 -3.47 -23.96 -4.69
C ARG A 165 -2.44 -22.86 -4.95
N ALA A 166 -2.86 -21.71 -5.41
CA ALA A 166 -1.97 -20.59 -5.66
C ALA A 166 -1.34 -20.02 -4.37
N LEU A 167 -1.98 -20.17 -3.20
CA LEU A 167 -1.45 -19.65 -1.93
C LEU A 167 -0.07 -20.25 -1.59
N PRO A 168 0.12 -21.58 -1.50
CA PRO A 168 1.44 -22.13 -1.19
C PRO A 168 2.45 -21.86 -2.30
N GLU A 169 2.03 -21.84 -3.58
CA GLU A 169 2.91 -21.46 -4.69
C GLU A 169 3.40 -20.01 -4.57
N THR A 170 2.51 -19.10 -4.17
CA THR A 170 2.85 -17.69 -3.93
C THR A 170 3.83 -17.56 -2.76
N ILE A 171 3.59 -18.25 -1.64
CA ILE A 171 4.51 -18.26 -0.49
C ILE A 171 5.87 -18.79 -0.90
N TYR A 172 5.90 -19.88 -1.66
CA TYR A 172 7.16 -20.43 -2.15
C TYR A 172 7.90 -19.48 -3.09
N THR A 173 7.19 -18.83 -4.00
CA THR A 173 7.76 -17.84 -4.93
C THR A 173 8.32 -16.63 -4.16
N LEU A 174 7.61 -16.16 -3.14
CA LEU A 174 7.98 -15.00 -2.35
C LEU A 174 8.93 -15.32 -1.17
N ARG A 175 9.36 -16.58 -1.01
CA ARG A 175 10.15 -17.01 0.16
C ARG A 175 11.40 -16.16 0.44
N MET A 176 12.11 -15.74 -0.61
CA MET A 176 13.30 -14.89 -0.45
C MET A 176 12.93 -13.46 -0.03
N SER A 177 11.85 -12.93 -0.58
CA SER A 177 11.32 -11.62 -0.16
C SER A 177 10.85 -11.65 1.29
N ILE A 178 10.16 -12.71 1.70
CA ILE A 178 9.73 -12.92 3.09
C ILE A 178 10.94 -12.98 4.02
N LEU A 179 11.99 -13.75 3.65
CA LEU A 179 13.22 -13.84 4.43
C LEU A 179 13.92 -12.48 4.54
N THR A 180 14.02 -11.75 3.43
CA THR A 180 14.62 -10.40 3.43
C THR A 180 13.87 -9.46 4.35
N ILE A 181 12.53 -9.41 4.25
CA ILE A 181 11.69 -8.57 5.12
C ILE A 181 11.87 -8.98 6.59
N ALA A 182 11.83 -10.27 6.89
CA ALA A 182 12.03 -10.76 8.25
C ALA A 182 13.39 -10.37 8.83
N THR A 183 14.45 -10.45 8.03
CA THR A 183 15.81 -10.06 8.44
C THR A 183 15.93 -8.55 8.68
N VAL A 184 15.37 -7.73 7.79
CA VAL A 184 15.35 -6.27 7.95
C VAL A 184 14.55 -5.86 9.19
N MET A 185 13.38 -6.49 9.41
CA MET A 185 12.58 -6.25 10.62
C MET A 185 13.33 -6.66 11.89
N ALA A 186 14.02 -7.81 11.88
CA ALA A 186 14.84 -8.24 13.01
C ALA A 186 15.95 -7.23 13.33
N LEU A 187 16.63 -6.71 12.29
CA LEU A 187 17.63 -5.65 12.45
C LEU A 187 17.03 -4.38 13.05
N ALA A 188 15.86 -3.94 12.55
CA ALA A 188 15.17 -2.76 13.07
C ALA A 188 14.81 -2.92 14.55
N TYR A 189 14.34 -4.11 14.97
CA TYR A 189 14.08 -4.40 16.37
C TYR A 189 15.35 -4.35 17.23
N VAL A 190 16.47 -4.92 16.75
CA VAL A 190 17.76 -4.85 17.46
C VAL A 190 18.22 -3.40 17.61
N MET A 191 18.12 -2.59 16.57
CA MET A 191 18.48 -1.17 16.63
C MET A 191 17.60 -0.38 17.62
N ASN A 192 16.30 -0.67 17.66
CA ASN A 192 15.38 -0.04 18.60
C ASN A 192 15.68 -0.48 20.05
N PHE A 193 15.91 -1.76 20.30
CA PHE A 193 16.19 -2.28 21.64
C PHE A 193 17.54 -1.83 22.17
N SER A 194 18.53 -1.63 21.29
CA SER A 194 19.87 -1.12 21.66
C SER A 194 19.93 0.39 21.85
N GLY A 195 18.83 1.13 21.59
CA GLY A 195 18.79 2.59 21.67
C GLY A 195 19.48 3.31 20.50
N GLN A 196 20.00 2.58 19.51
CA GLN A 196 20.68 3.18 18.35
C GLN A 196 19.78 4.12 17.57
N THR A 197 18.50 3.75 17.39
CA THR A 197 17.53 4.61 16.70
C THR A 197 17.35 5.95 17.41
N SER A 198 17.24 5.94 18.74
CA SER A 198 17.13 7.16 19.55
C SER A 198 18.42 7.99 19.50
N ALA A 199 19.59 7.36 19.55
CA ALA A 199 20.88 8.05 19.46
C ALA A 199 21.08 8.72 18.10
N VAL A 200 20.72 8.04 17.00
CA VAL A 200 20.76 8.62 15.65
C VAL A 200 19.77 9.78 15.53
N GLY A 201 18.55 9.61 16.04
CA GLY A 201 17.53 10.67 16.05
C GLY A 201 17.99 11.90 16.82
N ALA A 202 18.58 11.73 18.01
CA ALA A 202 19.14 12.82 18.81
C ALA A 202 20.29 13.53 18.07
N ALA A 203 21.21 12.78 17.46
CA ALA A 203 22.30 13.34 16.68
C ALA A 203 21.78 14.17 15.49
N LEU A 204 20.77 13.69 14.78
CA LEU A 204 20.14 14.42 13.68
C LEU A 204 19.40 15.67 14.18
N ALA A 205 18.77 15.62 15.34
CA ALA A 205 18.08 16.78 15.93
C ALA A 205 19.04 17.95 16.23
N THR A 206 20.32 17.67 16.52
CA THR A 206 21.33 18.73 16.75
C THR A 206 21.65 19.54 15.50
N THR A 207 21.35 19.04 14.31
CA THR A 207 21.62 19.74 13.05
C THR A 207 20.62 20.87 12.75
N GLY A 208 19.53 21.00 13.54
CA GLY A 208 18.57 22.09 13.45
C GLY A 208 17.96 22.28 12.05
N ALA A 209 18.01 23.50 11.53
CA ALA A 209 17.42 23.83 10.22
C ALA A 209 18.08 23.08 9.05
N VAL A 210 19.34 22.63 9.19
CA VAL A 210 20.02 21.83 8.16
C VAL A 210 19.33 20.48 7.97
N PHE A 211 18.77 19.90 9.02
CA PHE A 211 17.99 18.66 8.93
C PHE A 211 16.81 18.79 7.96
N ALA A 212 16.08 19.89 8.01
CA ALA A 212 14.94 20.12 7.11
C ALA A 212 15.37 20.10 5.63
N PHE A 213 16.58 20.58 5.33
CA PHE A 213 17.12 20.58 3.98
C PHE A 213 17.63 19.18 3.56
N VAL A 214 18.21 18.41 4.47
CA VAL A 214 18.82 17.10 4.19
C VAL A 214 17.80 15.96 4.27
N SER A 215 16.71 16.12 5.04
CA SER A 215 15.70 15.08 5.27
C SER A 215 15.08 14.49 3.99
N PRO A 216 14.80 15.26 2.91
CA PRO A 216 14.32 14.68 1.66
C PRO A 216 15.33 13.72 1.01
N SER A 217 16.64 14.03 1.14
CA SER A 217 17.71 13.17 0.61
C SER A 217 17.83 11.87 1.41
N LEU A 218 17.65 11.92 2.73
CA LEU A 218 17.61 10.73 3.59
C LEU A 218 16.38 9.87 3.28
N GLY A 219 15.21 10.48 3.09
CA GLY A 219 14.01 9.78 2.66
C GLY A 219 14.17 9.12 1.28
N TRP A 220 14.82 9.83 0.35
CA TRP A 220 15.14 9.27 -0.98
C TRP A 220 16.10 8.07 -0.87
N LEU A 221 17.15 8.16 -0.06
CA LEU A 221 18.06 7.03 0.18
C LEU A 221 17.34 5.84 0.80
N GLY A 222 16.50 6.09 1.82
CA GLY A 222 15.66 5.06 2.42
C GLY A 222 14.78 4.35 1.39
N THR A 223 14.09 5.14 0.56
CA THR A 223 13.24 4.62 -0.52
C THR A 223 14.04 3.83 -1.56
N ALA A 224 15.24 4.32 -1.95
CA ALA A 224 16.11 3.64 -2.90
C ALA A 224 16.60 2.29 -2.38
N VAL A 225 16.92 2.20 -1.09
CA VAL A 225 17.39 0.96 -0.45
C VAL A 225 16.23 -0.01 -0.20
N ALA A 226 15.10 0.49 0.30
CA ALA A 226 13.94 -0.34 0.63
C ALA A 226 13.09 -0.70 -0.62
N GLY A 227 13.27 0.02 -1.73
CA GLY A 227 12.47 -0.16 -2.95
C GLY A 227 11.01 0.32 -2.83
N SER A 228 10.63 0.93 -1.70
CA SER A 228 9.27 1.40 -1.43
C SER A 228 9.25 2.56 -0.46
N ALA A 229 8.51 3.61 -0.80
CA ALA A 229 8.32 4.78 0.07
C ALA A 229 7.54 4.45 1.37
N THR A 230 6.77 3.36 1.39
CA THR A 230 6.01 2.92 2.56
C THR A 230 6.84 2.04 3.50
N SER A 231 8.01 1.56 3.04
CA SER A 231 8.91 0.70 3.80
C SER A 231 10.15 1.45 4.29
N ALA A 232 10.35 2.67 3.80
CA ALA A 232 11.41 3.58 4.22
C ALA A 232 10.93 4.48 5.35
#